data_88b4fbb15cf387bea13c555f08199119
#
_entry.id   88b4fbb15cf387bea13c555f08199119
#
_cell.length_a   1.000
_cell.length_b   1.000
_cell.length_c   1.000
_cell.angle_alpha   90.00
_cell.angle_beta   90.00
_cell.angle_gamma   90.00
#
_symmetry.space_group_name_H-M   'P 1'
#
loop_
_entity.id
_entity.type
_entity.pdbx_description
1 polymer ?
#
loop_
_entity_poly.entity_id
_entity_poly.type
_entity_poly.pdbx_seq_one_letter_code
_entity_poly.pdbx_strand_id
1 'polypeptide(L)'
;AGLHQTLEGGYLDVHVDFNKHNRLQLDRRLNLIVYLCREHNTKGEGYLELWDMEKKQLLDSIPPAFNTCVIFETNEVSFHGHPKPWKNNYDETRKSLSVYYYTEGRNDISEVSEHSTIYVNTEGQTGALKTIKNAARDIMRLGPIRRRLADRKKKNNG
;
A
#
# COMPACT_ATOMS: atom_id res chain seq x y z
N ALA A 1 -15.89 -1.28 -1.09
CA ALA A 1 -15.63 -2.32 -2.09
C ALA A 1 -15.70 -1.71 -3.49
N GLY A 2 -14.97 -2.28 -4.43
CA GLY A 2 -14.97 -1.84 -5.82
C GLY A 2 -14.52 -2.93 -6.77
N LEU A 3 -15.06 -2.86 -8.00
CA LEU A 3 -14.55 -3.64 -9.12
C LEU A 3 -13.46 -2.83 -9.81
N HIS A 4 -12.33 -3.46 -10.07
CA HIS A 4 -11.19 -2.86 -10.75
C HIS A 4 -10.93 -3.59 -12.05
N GLN A 5 -10.61 -2.82 -13.09
CA GLN A 5 -10.23 -3.34 -14.39
C GLN A 5 -9.00 -2.58 -14.88
N THR A 6 -7.98 -3.32 -15.30
CA THR A 6 -6.78 -2.78 -15.94
C THR A 6 -6.71 -3.31 -17.37
N LEU A 7 -6.61 -2.39 -18.32
CA LEU A 7 -6.46 -2.70 -19.74
C LEU A 7 -5.00 -3.01 -20.09
N GLU A 8 -4.77 -3.47 -21.31
CA GLU A 8 -3.42 -3.68 -21.86
C GLU A 8 -2.53 -2.46 -21.67
N GLY A 9 -1.32 -2.67 -21.17
CA GLY A 9 -0.36 -1.62 -20.83
C GLY A 9 -0.61 -0.88 -19.53
N GLY A 10 -1.77 -1.09 -18.87
CA GLY A 10 -2.08 -0.44 -17.59
C GLY A 10 -1.27 -1.03 -16.44
N TYR A 11 -0.90 -0.17 -15.50
CA TYR A 11 -0.13 -0.52 -14.30
C TYR A 11 -0.59 0.32 -13.10
N LEU A 12 -0.11 -0.04 -11.94
CA LEU A 12 -0.32 0.72 -10.70
C LEU A 12 1.00 0.74 -9.93
N ASP A 13 1.56 1.93 -9.77
CA ASP A 13 2.80 2.11 -9.03
C ASP A 13 2.69 1.57 -7.61
N VAL A 14 3.84 1.17 -7.07
CA VAL A 14 3.92 0.73 -5.68
C VAL A 14 3.55 1.88 -4.75
N HIS A 15 2.66 1.62 -3.81
CA HIS A 15 2.12 2.62 -2.91
C HIS A 15 1.72 2.00 -1.57
N VAL A 16 1.52 2.84 -0.58
CA VAL A 16 0.69 2.53 0.60
C VAL A 16 -0.66 3.22 0.44
N ASP A 17 -1.71 2.53 0.84
CA ASP A 17 -3.06 3.07 0.80
C ASP A 17 -3.27 4.14 1.87
N PHE A 18 -4.29 5.00 1.65
CA PHE A 18 -4.77 5.88 2.71
C PHE A 18 -5.20 5.05 3.93
N ASN A 19 -4.89 5.55 5.10
CA ASN A 19 -5.08 4.81 6.37
C ASN A 19 -6.41 5.14 7.07
N LYS A 20 -7.12 6.22 6.69
CA LYS A 20 -8.35 6.65 7.33
C LYS A 20 -9.44 7.03 6.33
N HIS A 21 -10.68 6.63 6.60
CA HIS A 21 -11.82 6.99 5.77
C HIS A 21 -12.35 8.37 6.17
N ASN A 22 -12.16 9.38 5.31
CA ASN A 22 -12.42 10.79 5.61
C ASN A 22 -13.82 11.08 6.18
N ARG A 23 -14.88 10.48 5.62
CA ARG A 23 -16.25 10.75 6.06
C ARG A 23 -16.66 9.98 7.31
N LEU A 24 -16.22 8.73 7.44
CA LEU A 24 -16.61 7.85 8.54
C LEU A 24 -15.64 7.92 9.72
N GLN A 25 -14.47 8.52 9.52
CA GLN A 25 -13.40 8.62 10.50
C GLN A 25 -12.94 7.25 11.05
N LEU A 26 -13.10 6.19 10.23
CA LEU A 26 -12.69 4.83 10.54
C LEU A 26 -11.28 4.54 10.01
N ASP A 27 -10.51 3.79 10.76
CA ASP A 27 -9.18 3.35 10.36
C ASP A 27 -9.26 2.15 9.42
N ARG A 28 -8.58 2.24 8.25
CA ARG A 28 -8.48 1.15 7.30
C ARG A 28 -7.50 0.10 7.81
N ARG A 29 -7.93 -1.16 7.88
CA ARG A 29 -7.16 -2.22 8.52
C ARG A 29 -6.70 -3.30 7.55
N LEU A 30 -7.58 -3.75 6.67
CA LEU A 30 -7.28 -4.83 5.76
C LEU A 30 -7.78 -4.52 4.36
N ASN A 31 -7.00 -4.95 3.38
CA ASN A 31 -7.42 -5.12 2.00
C ASN A 31 -7.66 -6.60 1.72
N LEU A 32 -8.78 -6.89 1.08
CA LEU A 32 -9.06 -8.17 0.48
C LEU A 32 -9.23 -7.98 -1.02
N ILE A 33 -8.48 -8.71 -1.82
CA ILE A 33 -8.54 -8.65 -3.29
C ILE A 33 -8.84 -10.05 -3.82
N VAL A 34 -9.94 -10.19 -4.58
CA VAL A 34 -10.26 -11.42 -5.31
C VAL A 34 -10.02 -11.17 -6.79
N TYR A 35 -9.17 -11.99 -7.41
CA TYR A 35 -8.89 -11.91 -8.82
C TYR A 35 -9.90 -12.68 -9.67
N LEU A 36 -10.25 -12.12 -10.82
CA LEU A 36 -11.29 -12.62 -11.72
C LEU A 36 -10.76 -12.86 -13.13
N CYS A 37 -9.44 -12.91 -13.33
CA CYS A 37 -8.81 -13.17 -14.62
C CYS A 37 -8.72 -14.67 -14.84
N ARG A 38 -9.42 -15.18 -15.85
CA ARG A 38 -9.36 -16.60 -16.22
C ARG A 38 -8.00 -16.96 -16.79
N GLU A 39 -7.45 -16.03 -17.59
CA GLU A 39 -6.15 -16.18 -18.20
C GLU A 39 -5.21 -15.06 -17.72
N HIS A 40 -3.98 -15.38 -17.48
CA HIS A 40 -2.92 -14.42 -17.15
C HIS A 40 -1.58 -14.95 -17.68
N ASN A 41 -0.64 -14.04 -17.94
CA ASN A 41 0.69 -14.47 -18.36
C ASN A 41 1.51 -14.98 -17.17
N THR A 42 2.60 -15.69 -17.44
CA THR A 42 3.50 -16.25 -16.44
C THR A 42 4.78 -15.42 -16.23
N LYS A 43 4.85 -14.23 -16.85
CA LYS A 43 6.05 -13.37 -16.86
C LYS A 43 6.05 -12.33 -15.73
N GLY A 44 5.07 -12.36 -14.84
CA GLY A 44 4.94 -11.41 -13.73
C GLY A 44 4.34 -10.05 -14.13
N GLU A 45 3.82 -9.92 -15.36
CA GLU A 45 3.18 -8.70 -15.84
C GLU A 45 1.77 -8.57 -15.22
N GLY A 46 1.50 -7.43 -14.56
CA GLY A 46 0.26 -7.20 -13.81
C GLY A 46 0.11 -8.00 -12.51
N TYR A 47 1.15 -8.67 -12.03
CA TYR A 47 1.15 -9.36 -10.74
C TYR A 47 1.07 -8.35 -9.60
N LEU A 48 0.38 -8.72 -8.53
CA LEU A 48 0.44 -7.95 -7.30
C LEU A 48 1.81 -8.16 -6.66
N GLU A 49 2.53 -7.08 -6.48
CA GLU A 49 3.83 -7.08 -5.80
C GLU A 49 3.67 -6.50 -4.39
N LEU A 50 4.24 -7.18 -3.39
CA LEU A 50 4.36 -6.72 -2.02
C LEU A 50 5.83 -6.39 -1.75
N TRP A 51 6.10 -5.21 -1.16
CA TRP A 51 7.44 -4.66 -1.04
C TRP A 51 7.81 -4.28 0.39
N ASP A 52 9.04 -4.61 0.81
CA ASP A 52 9.73 -3.97 1.91
C ASP A 52 10.53 -2.78 1.37
N MET A 53 9.99 -1.57 1.54
CA MET A 53 10.62 -0.37 0.99
C MET A 53 11.80 0.12 1.83
N GLU A 54 11.93 -0.26 3.09
CA GLU A 54 13.10 0.01 3.91
C GLU A 54 14.33 -0.74 3.36
N LYS A 55 14.15 -2.02 3.06
CA LYS A 55 15.18 -2.88 2.46
C LYS A 55 15.21 -2.84 0.93
N LYS A 56 14.23 -2.18 0.29
CA LYS A 56 14.03 -2.17 -1.16
C LYS A 56 13.96 -3.59 -1.75
N GLN A 57 13.25 -4.45 -1.07
CA GLN A 57 13.13 -5.85 -1.41
C GLN A 57 11.69 -6.20 -1.80
N LEU A 58 11.55 -6.86 -2.94
CA LEU A 58 10.29 -7.53 -3.28
C LEU A 58 10.09 -8.71 -2.31
N LEU A 59 8.99 -8.68 -1.56
CA LEU A 59 8.64 -9.74 -0.61
C LEU A 59 7.88 -10.86 -1.29
N ASP A 60 6.93 -10.51 -2.15
CA ASP A 60 6.10 -11.49 -2.84
C ASP A 60 5.56 -10.92 -4.15
N SER A 61 5.23 -11.82 -5.10
CA SER A 61 4.69 -11.50 -6.41
C SER A 61 3.58 -12.49 -6.75
N ILE A 62 2.34 -12.04 -6.67
CA ILE A 62 1.14 -12.86 -6.70
C ILE A 62 0.43 -12.72 -8.04
N PRO A 63 0.24 -13.82 -8.80
CA PRO A 63 -0.46 -13.77 -10.08
C PRO A 63 -1.94 -13.41 -9.88
N PRO A 64 -2.54 -12.61 -10.78
CA PRO A 64 -3.96 -12.26 -10.71
C PRO A 64 -4.86 -13.39 -11.24
N ALA A 65 -4.59 -14.62 -10.82
CA ALA A 65 -5.28 -15.82 -11.29
C ALA A 65 -6.73 -15.87 -10.77
N PHE A 66 -7.63 -16.43 -11.60
CA PHE A 66 -9.03 -16.60 -11.25
C PHE A 66 -9.19 -17.30 -9.89
N ASN A 67 -10.12 -16.79 -9.08
CA ASN A 67 -10.42 -17.31 -7.74
C ASN A 67 -9.26 -17.26 -6.73
N THR A 68 -8.22 -16.48 -7.01
CA THR A 68 -7.18 -16.18 -6.03
C THR A 68 -7.62 -15.03 -5.14
N CYS A 69 -7.57 -15.23 -3.84
CA CYS A 69 -7.85 -14.20 -2.84
C CYS A 69 -6.56 -13.83 -2.09
N VAL A 70 -6.28 -12.54 -2.03
CA VAL A 70 -5.16 -11.99 -1.26
C VAL A 70 -5.72 -11.10 -0.16
N ILE A 71 -5.25 -11.32 1.06
CA ILE A 71 -5.59 -10.47 2.21
C ILE A 71 -4.29 -9.95 2.79
N PHE A 72 -4.20 -8.64 2.98
CA PHE A 72 -3.04 -8.02 3.62
C PHE A 72 -3.46 -6.84 4.49
N GLU A 73 -2.63 -6.58 5.50
CA GLU A 73 -2.83 -5.47 6.41
C GLU A 73 -2.56 -4.13 5.73
N THR A 74 -3.35 -3.10 6.06
CA THR A 74 -3.13 -1.73 5.62
C THR A 74 -2.48 -0.94 6.74
N ASN A 75 -1.21 -0.58 6.55
CA ASN A 75 -0.42 0.24 7.45
C ASN A 75 0.61 1.06 6.64
N GLU A 76 1.47 1.81 7.33
CA GLU A 76 2.42 2.75 6.74
C GLU A 76 3.59 2.07 6.00
N VAL A 77 3.72 0.75 6.11
CA VAL A 77 4.79 -0.05 5.49
C VAL A 77 4.26 -1.14 4.54
N SER A 78 2.95 -1.26 4.37
CA SER A 78 2.32 -2.23 3.48
C SER A 78 2.37 -1.79 2.01
N PHE A 79 3.58 -1.60 1.48
CA PHE A 79 3.78 -1.18 0.10
C PHE A 79 3.39 -2.28 -0.87
N HIS A 80 2.53 -1.95 -1.81
CA HIS A 80 2.02 -2.88 -2.81
C HIS A 80 1.64 -2.16 -4.11
N GLY A 81 1.52 -2.94 -5.19
CA GLY A 81 1.14 -2.42 -6.51
C GLY A 81 1.21 -3.51 -7.57
N HIS A 82 1.09 -3.12 -8.82
CA HIS A 82 1.44 -3.93 -9.98
C HIS A 82 2.20 -3.04 -10.99
N PRO A 83 3.47 -2.72 -10.68
CA PRO A 83 4.24 -1.75 -11.44
C PRO A 83 4.60 -2.25 -12.84
N LYS A 84 4.65 -3.58 -13.05
CA LYS A 84 4.81 -4.14 -14.38
C LYS A 84 3.50 -4.06 -15.13
N PRO A 85 3.47 -3.41 -16.31
CA PRO A 85 2.25 -3.26 -17.09
C PRO A 85 1.57 -4.58 -17.38
N TRP A 86 0.24 -4.58 -17.31
CA TRP A 86 -0.55 -5.74 -17.70
C TRP A 86 -0.37 -6.04 -19.18
N LYS A 87 -0.01 -7.27 -19.48
CA LYS A 87 0.04 -7.81 -20.84
C LYS A 87 -0.55 -9.20 -20.86
N ASN A 88 -1.41 -9.44 -21.81
CA ASN A 88 -2.04 -10.73 -21.95
C ASN A 88 -2.26 -11.08 -23.43
N ASN A 89 -1.87 -12.28 -23.81
CA ASN A 89 -2.05 -12.78 -25.18
C ASN A 89 -3.48 -13.26 -25.48
N TYR A 90 -4.39 -13.19 -24.51
CA TYR A 90 -5.75 -13.76 -24.58
C TYR A 90 -6.85 -12.71 -24.70
N ASP A 91 -6.52 -11.48 -25.04
CA ASP A 91 -7.49 -10.36 -25.12
C ASP A 91 -8.33 -10.20 -23.83
N GLU A 92 -7.74 -10.53 -22.70
CA GLU A 92 -8.37 -10.39 -21.39
C GLU A 92 -7.82 -9.19 -20.63
N THR A 93 -8.68 -8.50 -19.90
CA THR A 93 -8.30 -7.42 -18.99
C THR A 93 -8.05 -7.96 -17.59
N ARG A 94 -7.15 -7.33 -16.85
CA ARG A 94 -6.92 -7.66 -15.45
C ARG A 94 -8.10 -7.17 -14.61
N LYS A 95 -8.80 -8.09 -13.97
CA LYS A 95 -10.02 -7.81 -13.19
C LYS A 95 -9.85 -8.27 -11.75
N SER A 96 -10.31 -7.45 -10.82
CA SER A 96 -10.39 -7.82 -9.40
C SER A 96 -11.57 -7.17 -8.70
N LEU A 97 -12.04 -7.83 -7.65
CA LEU A 97 -12.94 -7.26 -6.64
C LEU A 97 -12.09 -6.91 -5.41
N SER A 98 -12.15 -5.66 -4.96
CA SER A 98 -11.48 -5.24 -3.73
C SER A 98 -12.48 -4.89 -2.65
N VAL A 99 -12.22 -5.39 -1.45
CA VAL A 99 -13.01 -5.11 -0.24
C VAL A 99 -12.08 -4.55 0.83
N TYR A 100 -12.52 -3.51 1.51
CA TYR A 100 -11.74 -2.80 2.52
C TYR A 100 -12.42 -2.92 3.86
N TYR A 101 -11.65 -3.30 4.88
CA TYR A 101 -12.13 -3.43 6.24
C TYR A 101 -11.62 -2.29 7.10
N TYR A 102 -12.50 -1.78 7.94
CA TYR A 102 -12.25 -0.64 8.80
C TYR A 102 -12.62 -0.96 10.24
N THR A 103 -11.97 -0.29 11.19
CA THR A 103 -12.29 -0.33 12.62
C THR A 103 -12.40 1.08 13.18
N GLU A 104 -13.10 1.22 14.28
CA GLU A 104 -13.06 2.42 15.09
C GLU A 104 -11.80 2.38 15.97
N GLY A 105 -10.81 3.22 15.61
CA GLY A 105 -9.52 3.29 16.29
C GLY A 105 -8.57 2.12 15.99
N ARG A 106 -7.32 2.33 16.33
CA ARG A 106 -6.23 1.34 16.31
C ARG A 106 -5.68 1.20 17.72
N ASN A 107 -5.83 0.02 18.31
CA ASN A 107 -5.29 -0.26 19.66
C ASN A 107 -3.80 -0.63 19.66
N ASP A 108 -3.24 -0.87 18.48
CA ASP A 108 -1.92 -1.44 18.26
C ASP A 108 -0.84 -0.41 17.94
N ILE A 109 -1.21 0.85 17.68
CA ILE A 109 -0.25 1.89 17.30
C ILE A 109 -0.59 3.21 17.99
N SER A 110 0.43 3.85 18.58
CA SER A 110 0.36 5.24 19.02
C SER A 110 0.12 6.16 17.82
N GLU A 111 -1.00 6.87 17.80
CA GLU A 111 -1.39 7.96 16.90
C GLU A 111 -0.64 7.99 15.53
N VAL A 112 -1.10 7.23 14.58
CA VAL A 112 -0.67 7.37 13.19
C VAL A 112 -1.41 8.55 12.59
N SER A 113 -0.66 9.49 12.02
CA SER A 113 -1.25 10.63 11.33
C SER A 113 -2.03 10.18 10.10
N GLU A 114 -3.20 10.78 9.88
CA GLU A 114 -3.98 10.56 8.66
C GLU A 114 -3.17 10.94 7.43
N HIS A 115 -3.13 10.05 6.44
CA HIS A 115 -2.50 10.31 5.15
C HIS A 115 -3.33 9.77 3.98
N SER A 116 -3.19 10.41 2.83
CA SER A 116 -3.69 9.90 1.56
C SER A 116 -2.80 8.77 1.03
N THR A 117 -3.20 8.13 -0.08
CA THR A 117 -2.34 7.16 -0.79
C THR A 117 -1.00 7.79 -1.15
N ILE A 118 0.10 7.11 -0.80
CA ILE A 118 1.48 7.57 -1.04
C ILE A 118 2.13 6.63 -2.04
N TYR A 119 2.45 7.16 -3.23
CA TYR A 119 3.12 6.42 -4.29
C TYR A 119 4.63 6.50 -4.18
N VAL A 120 5.31 5.40 -4.52
CA VAL A 120 6.77 5.32 -4.57
C VAL A 120 7.21 4.73 -5.90
N ASN A 121 8.34 5.23 -6.43
CA ASN A 121 8.90 4.71 -7.66
C ASN A 121 9.89 3.58 -7.34
N THR A 122 9.68 2.41 -7.92
CA THR A 122 10.57 1.24 -7.79
C THR A 122 11.58 1.16 -8.94
N GLU A 123 11.39 1.94 -10.02
CA GLU A 123 12.29 1.99 -11.17
C GLU A 123 13.29 3.15 -11.06
N GLY A 124 14.57 2.83 -10.91
CA GLY A 124 15.68 3.76 -11.05
C GLY A 124 16.27 4.31 -9.75
N GLN A 125 17.58 4.13 -9.62
CA GLN A 125 18.36 4.43 -8.41
C GLN A 125 18.44 5.92 -8.00
N THR A 126 18.02 6.85 -8.82
CA THR A 126 18.15 8.29 -8.56
C THR A 126 16.84 8.99 -8.17
N GLY A 127 15.71 8.54 -8.69
CA GLY A 127 14.39 9.10 -8.35
C GLY A 127 13.82 8.50 -7.06
N ALA A 128 13.96 7.18 -6.88
CA ALA A 128 13.42 6.43 -5.76
C ALA A 128 13.97 6.91 -4.40
N LEU A 129 15.27 7.21 -4.30
CA LEU A 129 15.89 7.71 -3.06
C LEU A 129 15.32 9.07 -2.62
N LYS A 130 14.97 9.94 -3.57
CA LYS A 130 14.41 11.25 -3.26
C LYS A 130 12.93 11.14 -2.85
N THR A 131 12.19 10.25 -3.50
CA THR A 131 10.77 10.00 -3.20
C THR A 131 10.60 9.24 -1.89
N ILE A 132 11.41 8.21 -1.63
CA ILE A 132 11.41 7.47 -0.36
C ILE A 132 11.86 8.37 0.79
N LYS A 133 12.90 9.19 0.60
CA LYS A 133 13.31 10.17 1.63
C LYS A 133 12.23 11.22 1.88
N ASN A 134 11.48 11.61 0.87
CA ASN A 134 10.38 12.55 1.02
C ASN A 134 9.17 11.88 1.69
N ALA A 135 8.76 10.69 1.26
CA ALA A 135 7.69 9.93 1.89
C ALA A 135 8.05 9.55 3.34
N ALA A 136 9.27 9.06 3.61
CA ALA A 136 9.75 8.78 4.97
C ALA A 136 9.88 10.07 5.80
N ARG A 137 10.26 11.19 5.19
CA ARG A 137 10.33 12.50 5.86
C ARG A 137 8.94 13.06 6.14
N ASP A 138 7.97 12.81 5.26
CA ASP A 138 6.58 13.21 5.44
C ASP A 138 5.91 12.33 6.51
N ILE A 139 6.15 11.02 6.51
CA ILE A 139 5.77 10.11 7.60
C ILE A 139 6.43 10.52 8.91
N MET A 140 7.71 10.91 8.92
CA MET A 140 8.42 11.39 10.12
C MET A 140 8.03 12.83 10.52
N ARG A 141 7.66 13.71 9.58
CA ARG A 141 7.14 15.06 9.87
C ARG A 141 5.75 15.02 10.48
N LEU A 142 4.97 14.00 10.18
CA LEU A 142 3.66 13.76 10.78
C LEU A 142 3.77 13.24 12.23
N GLY A 143 5.00 13.00 12.74
CA GLY A 143 5.28 12.57 14.12
C GLY A 143 5.98 13.60 14.99
N PRO A 144 5.29 14.60 15.59
CA PRO A 144 5.89 15.41 16.67
C PRO A 144 5.82 14.74 18.04
N ILE A 145 5.74 13.41 18.12
CA ILE A 145 5.50 12.68 19.36
C ILE A 145 6.74 12.61 20.26
N ARG A 146 7.94 12.64 19.69
CA ARG A 146 9.17 12.62 20.52
C ARG A 146 9.38 13.86 21.38
N ARG A 147 8.89 15.03 20.98
CA ARG A 147 9.02 16.25 21.79
C ARG A 147 8.06 16.29 22.97
N ARG A 148 6.80 15.84 22.83
CA ARG A 148 5.82 15.84 23.92
C ARG A 148 6.12 14.83 25.04
N LEU A 149 6.75 13.70 24.72
CA LEU A 149 7.17 12.72 25.74
C LEU A 149 8.40 13.18 26.52
N ALA A 150 9.33 13.91 25.90
CA ALA A 150 10.47 14.51 26.59
C ALA A 150 10.03 15.62 27.54
N ASP A 151 9.05 16.44 27.15
CA ASP A 151 8.53 17.54 27.96
C ASP A 151 7.65 17.05 29.13
N ARG A 152 6.94 15.92 28.97
CA ARG A 152 6.22 15.29 30.10
C ARG A 152 7.16 14.67 31.15
N LYS A 153 8.30 14.08 30.71
CA LYS A 153 9.30 13.58 31.68
C LYS A 153 10.00 14.70 32.48
N LYS A 154 10.14 15.89 31.92
CA LYS A 154 10.71 17.05 32.63
C LYS A 154 9.75 17.69 33.65
N LYS A 155 8.43 17.52 33.47
CA LYS A 155 7.43 18.09 34.40
C LYS A 155 7.12 17.19 35.58
N ASN A 156 7.51 15.91 35.57
CA ASN A 156 7.28 14.99 36.70
C ASN A 156 8.51 14.75 37.58
N ASN A 157 9.62 15.43 37.33
CA ASN A 157 10.86 15.36 38.17
C ASN A 157 11.31 16.75 38.64
N GLY A 158 10.36 17.65 38.85
CA GLY A 158 10.58 18.95 39.48
C GLY A 158 9.61 19.16 40.65
#